data_0887f47b94f56492173b17914e3593d9
#
_entry.id   0887f47b94f56492173b17914e3593d9
#
_cell.length_a   1.000
_cell.length_b   1.000
_cell.length_c   1.000
_cell.angle_alpha   90.00
_cell.angle_beta   90.00
_cell.angle_gamma   90.00
#
_symmetry.space_group_name_H-M   'P 1'
#
loop_
_entity.id
_entity.type
_entity.pdbx_description
1 polymer ?
#
loop_
_entity_poly.entity_id
_entity_poly.type
_entity_poly.pdbx_seq_one_letter_code
_entity_poly.pdbx_strand_id
1 'polypeptide(L)'
;MRIAALLLTLAIPAVVHADIVDIKWNDGMFSHKASIAPKKFLEVCGKQKKGDNVGWQFKGSAPSDFNIHYHVGKDVAYPENRKDVASADGTLSAPVDQDYCWMWSNRSVQAVDIEVNLKQAKPGK
;
A
#
# COMPACT_ATOMS: atom_id res chain seq x y z
N MET A 1 -45.68 23.55 -19.16
CA MET A 1 -44.22 23.70 -19.08
C MET A 1 -43.69 22.68 -18.07
N ARG A 2 -43.05 21.65 -18.54
CA ARG A 2 -42.42 20.65 -17.65
C ARG A 2 -40.94 21.01 -17.53
N ILE A 3 -40.54 21.43 -16.32
CA ILE A 3 -39.14 21.69 -16.02
C ILE A 3 -38.51 20.35 -15.67
N ALA A 4 -37.68 19.81 -16.55
CA ALA A 4 -36.86 18.63 -16.25
C ALA A 4 -35.69 19.07 -15.35
N ALA A 5 -35.73 18.70 -14.09
CA ALA A 5 -34.60 18.90 -13.18
C ALA A 5 -33.50 17.89 -13.57
N LEU A 6 -32.43 18.41 -14.12
CA LEU A 6 -31.22 17.61 -14.41
C LEU A 6 -30.51 17.37 -13.07
N LEU A 7 -30.65 16.18 -12.52
CA LEU A 7 -29.89 15.74 -11.35
C LEU A 7 -28.44 15.48 -11.79
N LEU A 8 -27.58 16.44 -11.50
CA LEU A 8 -26.14 16.29 -11.70
C LEU A 8 -25.62 15.41 -10.55
N THR A 9 -25.41 14.13 -10.81
CA THR A 9 -24.76 13.23 -9.85
C THR A 9 -23.26 13.55 -9.84
N LEU A 10 -22.81 14.25 -8.81
CA LEU A 10 -21.38 14.39 -8.55
C LEU A 10 -20.84 13.03 -8.10
N ALA A 11 -20.01 12.40 -8.93
CA ALA A 11 -19.23 11.24 -8.51
C ALA A 11 -18.12 11.72 -7.57
N ILE A 12 -18.24 11.42 -6.27
CA ILE A 12 -17.20 11.72 -5.29
C ILE A 12 -16.18 10.58 -5.37
N PRO A 13 -14.88 10.86 -5.68
CA PRO A 13 -13.87 9.81 -5.67
C PRO A 13 -13.77 9.18 -4.28
N ALA A 14 -13.72 7.84 -4.23
CA ALA A 14 -13.56 7.11 -2.98
C ALA A 14 -12.20 7.45 -2.36
N VAL A 15 -12.20 7.99 -1.14
CA VAL A 15 -10.99 8.30 -0.37
C VAL A 15 -10.82 7.23 0.70
N VAL A 16 -9.64 6.60 0.73
CA VAL A 16 -9.28 5.62 1.75
C VAL A 16 -8.91 6.36 3.04
N HIS A 17 -9.67 6.16 4.12
CA HIS A 17 -9.43 6.81 5.40
C HIS A 17 -8.36 6.09 6.23
N ALA A 18 -8.50 4.78 6.43
CA ALA A 18 -7.52 3.86 6.99
C ALA A 18 -7.93 2.49 6.48
N ASP A 19 -7.08 1.84 5.70
CA ASP A 19 -7.49 0.63 5.02
C ASP A 19 -6.40 -0.42 5.02
N ILE A 20 -6.82 -1.67 5.12
CA ILE A 20 -5.95 -2.84 5.01
C ILE A 20 -6.44 -3.63 3.80
N VAL A 21 -5.56 -3.76 2.82
CA VAL A 21 -5.83 -4.46 1.55
C VAL A 21 -5.05 -5.76 1.55
N ASP A 22 -5.73 -6.88 1.31
CA ASP A 22 -5.07 -8.17 1.14
C ASP A 22 -4.44 -8.27 -0.24
N ILE A 23 -3.19 -8.74 -0.27
CA ILE A 23 -2.51 -9.01 -1.54
C ILE A 23 -3.14 -10.24 -2.19
N LYS A 24 -3.65 -10.04 -3.39
CA LYS A 24 -4.15 -11.13 -4.25
C LYS A 24 -3.23 -11.24 -5.46
N TRP A 25 -2.34 -12.22 -5.42
CA TRP A 25 -1.40 -12.45 -6.50
C TRP A 25 -2.10 -12.91 -7.77
N ASN A 26 -1.80 -12.26 -8.88
CA ASN A 26 -2.22 -12.65 -10.20
C ASN A 26 -0.96 -12.83 -11.05
N ASP A 27 -0.64 -14.07 -11.36
CA ASP A 27 0.58 -14.43 -12.10
C ASP A 27 1.85 -13.82 -11.45
N GLY A 28 1.92 -13.88 -10.12
CA GLY A 28 3.04 -13.37 -9.33
C GLY A 28 3.11 -11.84 -9.23
N MET A 29 2.07 -11.14 -9.65
CA MET A 29 2.01 -9.68 -9.64
C MET A 29 0.80 -9.17 -8.85
N PHE A 30 0.96 -8.01 -8.25
CA PHE A 30 -0.11 -7.28 -7.57
C PHE A 30 0.07 -5.79 -7.80
N SER A 31 -1.02 -5.09 -8.10
CA SER A 31 -1.05 -3.64 -8.25
C SER A 31 -2.25 -3.07 -7.53
N HIS A 32 -2.07 -1.91 -6.90
CA HIS A 32 -3.14 -1.22 -6.20
C HIS A 32 -2.96 0.29 -6.29
N LYS A 33 -4.07 0.99 -6.44
CA LYS A 33 -4.14 2.46 -6.40
C LYS A 33 -5.13 2.88 -5.33
N ALA A 34 -4.74 3.84 -4.51
CA ALA A 34 -5.62 4.40 -3.49
C ALA A 34 -5.27 5.85 -3.20
N SER A 35 -6.26 6.60 -2.72
CA SER A 35 -6.06 7.94 -2.20
C SER A 35 -6.18 7.88 -0.67
N ILE A 36 -5.13 8.30 0.02
CA ILE A 36 -5.07 8.27 1.47
C ILE A 36 -5.45 9.64 2.02
N ALA A 37 -6.54 9.70 2.79
CA ALA A 37 -7.00 10.93 3.41
C ALA A 37 -5.95 11.51 4.37
N PRO A 38 -6.01 12.84 4.66
CA PRO A 38 -5.10 13.44 5.63
C PRO A 38 -5.09 12.72 6.96
N LYS A 39 -3.88 12.48 7.50
CA LYS A 39 -3.64 11.80 8.80
C LYS A 39 -4.09 10.35 8.86
N LYS A 40 -4.34 9.71 7.71
CA LYS A 40 -4.73 8.30 7.59
C LYS A 40 -3.60 7.47 6.99
N PHE A 41 -3.81 6.17 6.90
CA PHE A 41 -2.84 5.23 6.35
C PHE A 41 -3.47 4.21 5.42
N LEU A 42 -2.64 3.60 4.60
CA LEU A 42 -2.95 2.44 3.77
C LEU A 42 -1.97 1.33 4.12
N GLU A 43 -2.46 0.12 4.31
CA GLU A 43 -1.65 -1.09 4.42
C GLU A 43 -2.02 -2.09 3.32
N VAL A 44 -1.01 -2.68 2.72
CA VAL A 44 -1.15 -3.79 1.77
C VAL A 44 -0.41 -4.98 2.38
N CYS A 45 -1.14 -6.06 2.69
CA CYS A 45 -0.63 -7.15 3.51
C CYS A 45 -0.78 -8.52 2.84
N GLY A 46 0.18 -9.39 3.04
CA GLY A 46 0.13 -10.77 2.56
C GLY A 46 1.17 -11.67 3.20
N LYS A 47 0.86 -12.97 3.22
CA LYS A 47 1.76 -13.99 3.76
C LYS A 47 2.96 -14.21 2.86
N GLN A 48 4.14 -14.26 3.48
CA GLN A 48 5.39 -14.67 2.83
C GLN A 48 6.08 -15.72 3.69
N LYS A 49 6.76 -16.65 3.03
CA LYS A 49 7.61 -17.64 3.70
C LYS A 49 9.02 -17.10 3.81
N LYS A 50 9.74 -17.54 4.84
CA LYS A 50 11.17 -17.25 4.96
C LYS A 50 11.90 -17.57 3.66
N GLY A 51 12.65 -16.59 3.15
CA GLY A 51 13.39 -16.68 1.90
C GLY A 51 12.62 -16.24 0.66
N ASP A 52 11.31 -15.97 0.76
CA ASP A 52 10.58 -15.38 -0.35
C ASP A 52 11.11 -13.98 -0.65
N ASN A 53 11.19 -13.65 -1.93
CA ASN A 53 11.60 -12.34 -2.40
C ASN A 53 10.44 -11.65 -3.09
N VAL A 54 10.13 -10.44 -2.65
CA VAL A 54 9.08 -9.61 -3.23
C VAL A 54 9.69 -8.28 -3.67
N GLY A 55 9.77 -8.07 -4.98
CA GLY A 55 10.10 -6.77 -5.54
C GLY A 55 8.95 -5.81 -5.32
N TRP A 56 9.23 -4.59 -4.89
CA TRP A 56 8.21 -3.58 -4.64
C TRP A 56 8.60 -2.23 -5.20
N GLN A 57 7.60 -1.49 -5.63
CA GLN A 57 7.75 -0.13 -6.13
C GLN A 57 6.47 0.65 -5.82
N PHE A 58 6.60 1.90 -5.47
CA PHE A 58 5.45 2.79 -5.36
C PHE A 58 5.76 4.21 -5.82
N LYS A 59 4.70 4.90 -6.22
CA LYS A 59 4.68 6.34 -6.50
C LYS A 59 3.55 6.99 -5.70
N GLY A 60 3.88 8.07 -5.01
CA GLY A 60 2.92 8.93 -4.35
C GLY A 60 2.82 10.29 -5.02
N SER A 61 1.65 10.91 -4.95
CA SER A 61 1.45 12.29 -5.42
C SER A 61 2.18 13.32 -4.54
N ALA A 62 2.57 12.92 -3.33
CA ALA A 62 3.32 13.70 -2.35
C ALA A 62 4.05 12.75 -1.40
N PRO A 63 5.02 13.24 -0.59
CA PRO A 63 5.72 12.42 0.36
C PRO A 63 4.79 11.81 1.43
N SER A 64 5.10 10.59 1.84
CA SER A 64 4.49 9.89 2.97
C SER A 64 5.55 9.12 3.75
N ASP A 65 5.22 8.68 4.95
CA ASP A 65 6.08 7.76 5.69
C ASP A 65 5.77 6.34 5.21
N PHE A 66 6.80 5.60 4.86
CA PHE A 66 6.68 4.25 4.30
C PHE A 66 7.44 3.24 5.15
N ASN A 67 6.83 2.08 5.38
CA ASN A 67 7.53 0.95 5.97
C ASN A 67 7.00 -0.39 5.43
N ILE A 68 7.81 -1.42 5.63
CA ILE A 68 7.39 -2.82 5.57
C ILE A 68 7.56 -3.37 6.97
N HIS A 69 6.51 -4.00 7.51
CA HIS A 69 6.56 -4.52 8.86
C HIS A 69 5.84 -5.87 9.02
N TYR A 70 6.13 -6.54 10.09
CA TYR A 70 5.40 -7.71 10.58
C TYR A 70 5.36 -7.71 12.11
N HIS A 71 4.36 -8.38 12.67
CA HIS A 71 4.13 -8.43 14.10
C HIS A 71 4.68 -9.73 14.69
N VAL A 72 5.41 -9.62 15.79
CA VAL A 72 5.89 -10.75 16.60
C VAL A 72 5.39 -10.55 18.04
N GLY A 73 4.26 -11.16 18.38
CA GLY A 73 3.62 -10.91 19.66
C GLY A 73 3.24 -9.44 19.82
N LYS A 74 3.82 -8.76 20.83
CA LYS A 74 3.61 -7.33 21.07
C LYS A 74 4.58 -6.43 20.31
N ASP A 75 5.61 -7.03 19.70
CA ASP A 75 6.66 -6.29 19.00
C ASP A 75 6.34 -6.17 17.52
N VAL A 76 6.92 -5.16 16.90
CA VAL A 76 6.82 -4.93 15.45
C VAL A 76 8.24 -4.87 14.88
N ALA A 77 8.51 -5.67 13.86
CA ALA A 77 9.78 -5.66 13.14
C ALA A 77 9.61 -4.92 11.82
N TYR A 78 10.59 -4.13 11.45
CA TYR A 78 10.59 -3.28 10.26
C TYR A 78 11.74 -3.66 9.32
N PRO A 79 11.53 -4.55 8.36
CA PRO A 79 12.52 -4.81 7.30
C PRO A 79 12.87 -3.57 6.47
N GLU A 80 11.94 -2.64 6.35
CA GLU A 80 12.11 -1.37 5.66
C GLU A 80 11.39 -0.26 6.43
N ASN A 81 12.03 0.89 6.60
CA ASN A 81 11.42 2.03 7.27
C ASN A 81 12.00 3.32 6.71
N ARG A 82 11.17 4.11 6.03
CA ARG A 82 11.59 5.37 5.39
C ARG A 82 10.62 6.49 5.75
N LYS A 83 11.16 7.66 6.01
CA LYS A 83 10.38 8.86 6.33
C LYS A 83 10.34 9.79 5.13
N ASP A 84 9.17 10.40 4.89
CA ASP A 84 9.00 11.54 4.00
C ASP A 84 9.47 11.25 2.58
N VAL A 85 8.96 10.18 1.96
CA VAL A 85 9.32 9.75 0.60
C VAL A 85 8.12 9.75 -0.32
N ALA A 86 8.27 10.36 -1.51
CA ALA A 86 7.21 10.36 -2.53
C ALA A 86 7.21 9.08 -3.37
N SER A 87 8.37 8.49 -3.59
CA SER A 87 8.50 7.25 -4.35
C SER A 87 9.70 6.46 -3.86
N ALA A 88 9.62 5.15 -3.97
CA ALA A 88 10.73 4.25 -3.65
C ALA A 88 10.53 2.90 -4.31
N ASP A 89 11.59 2.11 -4.33
CA ASP A 89 11.59 0.73 -4.79
C ASP A 89 12.59 -0.10 -3.99
N GLY A 90 12.45 -1.40 -4.07
CA GLY A 90 13.36 -2.32 -3.40
C GLY A 90 12.88 -3.76 -3.52
N THR A 91 13.51 -4.62 -2.74
CA THR A 91 13.14 -6.02 -2.62
C THR A 91 13.06 -6.41 -1.15
N LEU A 92 11.95 -7.01 -0.77
CA LEU A 92 11.81 -7.67 0.52
C LEU A 92 12.33 -9.09 0.38
N SER A 93 13.35 -9.46 1.16
CA SER A 93 13.70 -10.87 1.42
C SER A 93 13.12 -11.23 2.77
N ALA A 94 12.09 -12.07 2.80
CA ALA A 94 11.37 -12.37 4.03
C ALA A 94 12.28 -13.10 5.03
N PRO A 95 12.58 -12.53 6.20
CA PRO A 95 13.45 -13.17 7.18
C PRO A 95 12.77 -14.30 7.95
N VAL A 96 11.45 -14.33 8.00
CA VAL A 96 10.64 -15.34 8.71
C VAL A 96 9.33 -15.55 7.99
N ASP A 97 8.64 -16.67 8.29
CA ASP A 97 7.27 -16.91 7.85
C ASP A 97 6.33 -15.98 8.61
N GLN A 98 5.70 -15.03 7.93
CA GLN A 98 4.84 -14.03 8.55
C GLN A 98 3.89 -13.38 7.55
N ASP A 99 2.91 -12.63 8.07
CA ASP A 99 2.16 -11.65 7.30
C ASP A 99 2.97 -10.36 7.25
N TYR A 100 3.32 -9.92 6.05
CA TYR A 100 4.05 -8.68 5.82
C TYR A 100 3.12 -7.61 5.32
N CYS A 101 3.24 -6.40 5.87
CA CYS A 101 2.45 -5.24 5.46
C CYS A 101 3.36 -4.15 4.90
N TRP A 102 3.04 -3.67 3.70
CA TRP A 102 3.55 -2.43 3.13
C TRP A 102 2.62 -1.32 3.56
N MET A 103 3.12 -0.33 4.28
CA MET A 103 2.30 0.71 4.89
C MET A 103 2.75 2.11 4.48
N TRP A 104 1.79 2.94 4.12
CA TRP A 104 1.98 4.35 3.83
C TRP A 104 1.15 5.17 4.79
N SER A 105 1.79 6.08 5.53
CA SER A 105 1.12 7.00 6.44
C SER A 105 1.15 8.41 5.88
N ASN A 106 -0.03 8.97 5.63
CA ASN A 106 -0.17 10.35 5.18
C ASN A 106 -0.20 11.27 6.39
N ARG A 107 0.91 11.95 6.67
CA ARG A 107 1.01 12.89 7.79
C ARG A 107 0.63 14.32 7.41
N SER A 108 0.27 14.55 6.15
CA SER A 108 -0.04 15.88 5.63
C SER A 108 -1.50 16.26 5.86
N VAL A 109 -1.84 17.49 5.45
CA VAL A 109 -3.21 18.04 5.52
C VAL A 109 -3.97 17.87 4.22
N GLN A 110 -3.36 17.20 3.21
CA GLN A 110 -3.98 16.91 1.92
C GLN A 110 -3.98 15.42 1.66
N ALA A 111 -4.90 14.92 0.83
CA ALA A 111 -4.90 13.55 0.38
C ALA A 111 -3.63 13.25 -0.44
N VAL A 112 -3.12 12.03 -0.28
CA VAL A 112 -1.97 11.51 -1.04
C VAL A 112 -2.41 10.30 -1.83
N ASP A 113 -2.20 10.34 -3.15
CA ASP A 113 -2.48 9.21 -4.03
C ASP A 113 -1.25 8.29 -4.05
N ILE A 114 -1.49 7.00 -3.86
CA ILE A 114 -0.44 5.97 -3.92
C ILE A 114 -0.78 4.98 -5.02
N GLU A 115 0.23 4.67 -5.81
CA GLU A 115 0.22 3.56 -6.76
C GLU A 115 1.34 2.60 -6.41
N VAL A 116 1.00 1.36 -6.04
CA VAL A 116 1.95 0.33 -5.64
C VAL A 116 1.92 -0.86 -6.58
N ASN A 117 3.11 -1.39 -6.88
CA ASN A 117 3.31 -2.62 -7.64
C ASN A 117 4.21 -3.57 -6.85
N LEU A 118 3.77 -4.80 -6.70
CA LEU A 118 4.52 -5.88 -6.07
C LEU A 118 4.71 -7.01 -7.08
N LYS A 119 5.86 -7.66 -7.01
CA LYS A 119 6.19 -8.80 -7.86
C LYS A 119 6.90 -9.87 -7.05
N GLN A 120 6.29 -11.07 -7.01
CA GLN A 120 6.97 -12.23 -6.46
C GLN A 120 8.11 -12.67 -7.39
N ALA A 121 9.30 -12.87 -6.83
CA ALA A 121 10.32 -13.59 -7.55
C ALA A 121 9.90 -15.05 -7.69
N LYS A 122 10.11 -15.62 -8.88
CA LYS A 122 9.88 -17.06 -9.04
C LYS A 122 10.81 -17.80 -8.09
N PRO A 123 10.31 -18.86 -7.38
CA PRO A 123 11.19 -19.66 -6.56
C PRO A 123 12.37 -20.14 -7.40
N GLY A 124 13.59 -19.86 -6.92
CA GLY A 124 14.79 -20.39 -7.55
C GLY A 124 14.73 -21.92 -7.56
N LYS A 125 15.16 -22.49 -8.67
CA LYS A 125 15.30 -23.94 -8.76
C LYS A 125 16.45 -24.43 -7.88
#